data_00ba24f5761168e7a530b868c85f9a44
#
_entry.id   00ba24f5761168e7a530b868c85f9a44
#
_cell.length_a   1.000
_cell.length_b   1.000
_cell.length_c   1.000
_cell.angle_alpha   90.00
_cell.angle_beta   90.00
_cell.angle_gamma   90.00
#
_symmetry.space_group_name_H-M   'P 1'
#
loop_
_entity.id
_entity.type
_entity.pdbx_description
1 polymer ?
#
loop_
_entity_poly.entity_id
_entity_poly.type
_entity_poly.pdbx_seq_one_letter_code
_entity_poly.pdbx_strand_id
1 'polypeptide(L)'
;MIKIDKHLLDEISNKAKKSPRKRMNYNFHKEDSDTLQRMLNAIEPGSYIRPHKHENPDKREAFFALRGIIAIIEYDNEGNITEYKILDSKKESYGVEVAPRTWHSMISLQSSSVTYEVKDGPYNPSDDKIFASWAPEEGSKNEKVFIDKILSFIHKEE
;
A
#
# COMPACT_ATOMS: atom_id res chain seq x y z
N MET A 1 11.60 -8.83 -21.72
CA MET A 1 11.71 -8.92 -20.25
C MET A 1 11.88 -7.53 -19.67
N ILE A 2 11.22 -7.22 -18.55
CA ILE A 2 11.42 -5.98 -17.80
C ILE A 2 12.24 -6.35 -16.56
N LYS A 3 13.38 -5.68 -16.39
CA LYS A 3 14.23 -5.90 -15.21
C LYS A 3 13.81 -4.93 -14.12
N ILE A 4 13.56 -5.47 -12.92
CA ILE A 4 13.34 -4.67 -11.72
C ILE A 4 14.71 -4.47 -11.05
N ASP A 5 15.27 -3.29 -11.19
CA ASP A 5 16.59 -2.96 -10.67
C ASP A 5 16.61 -1.57 -10.02
N LYS A 6 17.78 -1.20 -9.51
CA LYS A 6 17.96 0.10 -8.84
C LYS A 6 17.50 1.28 -9.70
N HIS A 7 17.77 1.26 -11.01
CA HIS A 7 17.41 2.35 -11.91
C HIS A 7 15.89 2.55 -11.96
N LEU A 8 15.12 1.47 -12.17
CA LEU A 8 13.65 1.52 -12.19
C LEU A 8 13.09 1.98 -10.84
N LEU A 9 13.66 1.48 -9.73
CA LEU A 9 13.22 1.90 -8.38
C LEU A 9 13.52 3.38 -8.11
N ASP A 10 14.65 3.90 -8.59
CA ASP A 10 14.99 5.33 -8.46
C ASP A 10 14.06 6.20 -9.29
N GLU A 11 13.77 5.79 -10.53
CA GLU A 11 12.86 6.51 -11.42
C GLU A 11 11.47 6.67 -10.78
N ILE A 12 10.87 5.57 -10.32
CA ILE A 12 9.52 5.62 -9.75
C ILE A 12 9.49 6.37 -8.42
N SER A 13 10.51 6.24 -7.57
CA SER A 13 10.59 6.98 -6.30
C SER A 13 10.73 8.48 -6.53
N ASN A 14 11.51 8.89 -7.54
CA ASN A 14 11.62 10.30 -7.89
C ASN A 14 10.29 10.88 -8.41
N LYS A 15 9.48 10.08 -9.11
CA LYS A 15 8.11 10.47 -9.49
C LYS A 15 7.20 10.56 -8.27
N ALA A 16 7.29 9.60 -7.34
CA ALA A 16 6.52 9.61 -6.10
C ALA A 16 6.80 10.85 -5.25
N LYS A 17 8.08 11.24 -5.08
CA LYS A 17 8.50 12.45 -4.36
C LYS A 17 7.91 13.75 -4.93
N LYS A 18 7.72 13.80 -6.25
CA LYS A 18 7.15 14.96 -6.96
C LYS A 18 5.63 14.93 -7.01
N SER A 19 5.01 13.80 -6.73
CA SER A 19 3.55 13.65 -6.73
C SER A 19 2.94 14.34 -5.50
N PRO A 20 1.84 15.09 -5.65
CA PRO A 20 1.10 15.63 -4.51
C PRO A 20 0.63 14.54 -3.53
N ARG A 21 0.35 13.33 -4.02
CA ARG A 21 -0.04 12.17 -3.21
C ARG A 21 1.14 11.46 -2.56
N LYS A 22 2.39 11.89 -2.84
CA LYS A 22 3.62 11.27 -2.34
C LYS A 22 3.73 9.77 -2.65
N ARG A 23 3.10 9.34 -3.75
CA ARG A 23 3.17 7.96 -4.24
C ARG A 23 3.01 7.89 -5.75
N MET A 24 3.52 6.81 -6.34
CA MET A 24 3.45 6.53 -7.77
C MET A 24 3.48 5.04 -8.03
N ASN A 25 2.64 4.57 -8.95
CA ASN A 25 2.65 3.18 -9.40
C ASN A 25 3.40 3.03 -10.73
N TYR A 26 3.98 1.85 -10.95
CA TYR A 26 4.46 1.39 -12.24
C TYR A 26 3.83 0.03 -12.52
N ASN A 27 2.89 -0.02 -13.48
CA ASN A 27 2.15 -1.23 -13.80
C ASN A 27 2.90 -2.11 -14.79
N PHE A 28 2.96 -3.43 -14.52
CA PHE A 28 3.48 -4.44 -15.43
C PHE A 28 2.39 -5.12 -16.26
N HIS A 29 1.15 -5.11 -15.77
CA HIS A 29 -0.01 -5.52 -16.55
C HIS A 29 -0.29 -4.45 -17.63
N LYS A 30 -0.78 -4.90 -18.77
CA LYS A 30 -1.00 -4.01 -19.93
C LYS A 30 -2.39 -3.38 -19.92
N GLU A 31 -3.37 -4.14 -19.44
CA GLU A 31 -4.78 -3.78 -19.47
C GLU A 31 -5.43 -4.02 -18.12
N ASP A 32 -6.48 -3.26 -17.83
CA ASP A 32 -7.26 -3.42 -16.60
C ASP A 32 -7.96 -4.80 -16.54
N SER A 33 -8.22 -5.41 -17.70
CA SER A 33 -8.80 -6.74 -17.83
C SER A 33 -7.85 -7.90 -17.50
N ASP A 34 -6.55 -7.64 -17.30
CA ASP A 34 -5.60 -8.68 -16.90
C ASP A 34 -6.05 -9.33 -15.59
N THR A 35 -6.08 -10.66 -15.57
CA THR A 35 -6.51 -11.45 -14.41
C THR A 35 -5.51 -11.41 -13.25
N LEU A 36 -4.31 -10.90 -13.49
CA LEU A 36 -3.27 -10.72 -12.49
C LEU A 36 -2.68 -9.31 -12.60
N GLN A 37 -3.07 -8.43 -11.69
CA GLN A 37 -2.55 -7.08 -11.59
C GLN A 37 -1.18 -7.11 -10.91
N ARG A 38 -0.16 -6.46 -11.48
CA ARG A 38 1.21 -6.46 -10.97
C ARG A 38 1.79 -5.06 -11.09
N MET A 39 2.33 -4.54 -10.01
CA MET A 39 2.84 -3.18 -10.02
C MET A 39 3.94 -2.94 -8.98
N LEU A 40 4.75 -1.92 -9.23
CA LEU A 40 5.53 -1.30 -8.18
C LEU A 40 4.72 -0.17 -7.57
N ASN A 41 4.75 -0.05 -6.24
CA ASN A 41 4.25 1.10 -5.52
C ASN A 41 5.42 1.80 -4.85
N ALA A 42 5.80 2.96 -5.35
CA ALA A 42 6.74 3.84 -4.69
C ALA A 42 5.97 4.79 -3.76
N ILE A 43 6.36 4.81 -2.48
CA ILE A 43 5.62 5.50 -1.43
C ILE A 43 6.59 6.25 -0.53
N GLU A 44 6.29 7.54 -0.30
CA GLU A 44 7.04 8.40 0.62
C GLU A 44 6.33 8.51 1.97
N PRO A 45 7.06 8.79 3.06
CA PRO A 45 6.45 9.11 4.35
C PRO A 45 5.43 10.23 4.26
N GLY A 46 4.30 10.05 4.94
CA GLY A 46 3.17 10.95 4.90
C GLY A 46 2.28 10.81 3.65
N SER A 47 2.49 9.78 2.80
CA SER A 47 1.50 9.37 1.82
C SER A 47 0.34 8.69 2.52
N TYR A 48 -0.89 9.06 2.19
CA TYR A 48 -2.10 8.49 2.75
C TYR A 48 -2.75 7.53 1.76
N ILE A 49 -2.89 6.27 2.14
CA ILE A 49 -3.71 5.28 1.42
C ILE A 49 -4.90 5.00 2.33
N ARG A 50 -6.07 5.49 1.91
CA ARG A 50 -7.30 5.31 2.67
C ARG A 50 -7.54 3.81 2.93
N PRO A 51 -7.81 3.39 4.18
CA PRO A 51 -8.17 2.02 4.48
C PRO A 51 -9.31 1.54 3.60
N HIS A 52 -9.11 0.34 3.02
CA HIS A 52 -10.06 -0.28 2.09
C HIS A 52 -10.00 -1.78 2.18
N LYS A 53 -10.97 -2.44 1.57
CA LYS A 53 -11.00 -3.88 1.37
C LYS A 53 -11.42 -4.21 -0.05
N HIS A 54 -11.13 -5.43 -0.49
CA HIS A 54 -11.60 -5.99 -1.76
C HIS A 54 -12.67 -7.03 -1.47
N GLU A 55 -13.90 -6.74 -1.92
CA GLU A 55 -15.08 -7.58 -1.74
C GLU A 55 -16.06 -7.32 -2.88
N ASN A 56 -16.58 -8.38 -3.48
CA ASN A 56 -17.50 -8.34 -4.61
C ASN A 56 -16.99 -7.62 -5.87
N PRO A 57 -15.89 -8.14 -6.50
CA PRO A 57 -15.30 -9.47 -6.31
C PRO A 57 -14.25 -9.51 -5.19
N ASP A 58 -14.13 -10.67 -4.56
CA ASP A 58 -13.05 -10.96 -3.62
C ASP A 58 -11.70 -10.95 -4.36
N LYS A 59 -10.71 -10.23 -3.82
CA LYS A 59 -9.35 -10.18 -4.37
C LYS A 59 -8.33 -10.33 -3.25
N ARG A 60 -7.30 -11.12 -3.51
CA ARG A 60 -6.10 -11.22 -2.67
C ARG A 60 -5.08 -10.20 -3.13
N GLU A 61 -4.28 -9.74 -2.22
CA GLU A 61 -3.11 -8.92 -2.51
C GLU A 61 -1.89 -9.48 -1.80
N ALA A 62 -0.74 -9.41 -2.45
CA ALA A 62 0.54 -9.70 -1.84
C ALA A 62 1.49 -8.52 -2.07
N PHE A 63 2.19 -8.12 -1.00
CA PHE A 63 3.13 -7.02 -1.02
C PHE A 63 4.52 -7.52 -0.65
N PHE A 64 5.53 -7.16 -1.45
CA PHE A 64 6.93 -7.52 -1.19
C PHE A 64 7.77 -6.24 -1.13
N ALA A 65 8.49 -6.03 -0.03
CA ALA A 65 9.38 -4.88 0.10
C ALA A 65 10.65 -5.08 -0.75
N LEU A 66 10.77 -4.31 -1.82
CA LEU A 66 11.97 -4.28 -2.65
C LEU A 66 12.98 -3.27 -2.13
N ARG A 67 12.52 -2.20 -1.49
CA ARG A 67 13.36 -1.15 -0.92
C ARG A 67 12.62 -0.38 0.16
N GLY A 68 13.38 0.08 1.17
CA GLY A 68 12.84 0.88 2.27
C GLY A 68 12.11 0.06 3.31
N ILE A 69 11.29 0.73 4.11
CA ILE A 69 10.54 0.17 5.23
C ILE A 69 9.08 0.58 5.07
N ILE A 70 8.19 -0.40 5.07
CA ILE A 70 6.74 -0.21 4.87
C ILE A 70 6.00 -0.99 5.93
N ALA A 71 4.97 -0.38 6.51
CA ALA A 71 4.02 -1.09 7.36
C ALA A 71 2.74 -1.36 6.57
N ILE A 72 2.26 -2.61 6.60
CA ILE A 72 0.94 -3.02 6.17
C ILE A 72 0.10 -3.17 7.44
N ILE A 73 -1.08 -2.58 7.46
CA ILE A 73 -1.93 -2.49 8.65
C ILE A 73 -3.29 -3.09 8.34
N GLU A 74 -3.79 -3.94 9.23
CA GLU A 74 -5.15 -4.48 9.20
C GLU A 74 -6.02 -3.85 10.28
N TYR A 75 -7.33 -3.76 10.00
CA TYR A 75 -8.30 -3.13 10.88
C TYR A 75 -9.56 -3.98 11.04
N ASP A 76 -10.26 -3.80 12.17
CA ASP A 76 -11.62 -4.27 12.35
C ASP A 76 -12.66 -3.36 11.64
N ASN A 77 -13.93 -3.69 11.77
CA ASN A 77 -15.01 -2.91 11.16
C ASN A 77 -15.21 -1.53 11.81
N GLU A 78 -14.70 -1.33 13.01
CA GLU A 78 -14.76 -0.10 13.78
C GLU A 78 -13.53 0.81 13.53
N GLY A 79 -12.50 0.29 12.80
CA GLY A 79 -11.27 1.03 12.49
C GLY A 79 -10.20 0.95 13.56
N ASN A 80 -10.28 -0.04 14.45
CA ASN A 80 -9.19 -0.36 15.36
C ASN A 80 -8.15 -1.19 14.63
N ILE A 81 -6.87 -0.94 14.89
CA ILE A 81 -5.77 -1.75 14.35
C ILE A 81 -5.81 -3.11 15.04
N THR A 82 -5.96 -4.18 14.25
CA THR A 82 -5.96 -5.57 14.74
C THR A 82 -4.61 -6.23 14.56
N GLU A 83 -3.89 -5.87 13.50
CA GLU A 83 -2.56 -6.39 13.20
C GLU A 83 -1.79 -5.41 12.33
N TYR A 84 -0.46 -5.48 12.39
CA TYR A 84 0.41 -4.83 11.43
C TYR A 84 1.68 -5.66 11.20
N LYS A 85 2.26 -5.52 10.01
CA LYS A 85 3.55 -6.12 9.66
C LYS A 85 4.47 -5.04 9.09
N ILE A 86 5.68 -4.97 9.62
CA ILE A 86 6.74 -4.12 9.07
C ILE A 86 7.54 -4.94 8.08
N LEU A 87 7.56 -4.49 6.83
CA LEU A 87 8.34 -5.08 5.76
C LEU A 87 9.65 -4.31 5.60
N ASP A 88 10.75 -5.00 5.79
CA ASP A 88 12.11 -4.50 5.60
C ASP A 88 13.01 -5.65 5.11
N SER A 89 13.35 -5.63 3.82
CA SER A 89 14.16 -6.69 3.22
C SER A 89 15.56 -6.81 3.84
N LYS A 90 16.07 -5.75 4.47
CA LYS A 90 17.35 -5.79 5.20
C LYS A 90 17.26 -6.51 6.53
N LYS A 91 16.06 -6.66 7.08
CA LYS A 91 15.75 -7.39 8.31
C LYS A 91 15.07 -8.74 8.03
N GLU A 92 15.15 -9.23 6.79
CA GLU A 92 14.56 -10.50 6.34
C GLU A 92 13.03 -10.59 6.48
N SER A 93 12.35 -9.44 6.53
CA SER A 93 10.90 -9.30 6.50
C SER A 93 10.48 -8.86 5.10
N TYR A 94 10.22 -9.82 4.23
CA TYR A 94 10.15 -9.58 2.79
C TYR A 94 8.78 -9.20 2.28
N GLY A 95 7.72 -9.81 2.81
CA GLY A 95 6.38 -9.58 2.26
C GLY A 95 5.25 -10.08 3.14
N VAL A 96 4.03 -9.78 2.73
CA VAL A 96 2.79 -10.18 3.37
C VAL A 96 1.73 -10.43 2.31
N GLU A 97 0.81 -11.35 2.58
CA GLU A 97 -0.40 -11.58 1.80
C GLU A 97 -1.60 -11.10 2.60
N VAL A 98 -2.46 -10.30 1.98
CA VAL A 98 -3.71 -9.79 2.55
C VAL A 98 -4.88 -10.57 1.96
N ALA A 99 -5.69 -11.18 2.82
CA ALA A 99 -6.87 -11.94 2.42
C ALA A 99 -7.97 -11.02 1.87
N PRO A 100 -8.87 -11.54 1.01
CA PRO A 100 -10.08 -10.81 0.63
C PRO A 100 -10.88 -10.37 1.85
N ARG A 101 -11.63 -9.27 1.70
CA ARG A 101 -12.53 -8.69 2.73
C ARG A 101 -11.83 -8.14 3.96
N THR A 102 -10.50 -8.14 4.00
CA THR A 102 -9.71 -7.56 5.10
C THR A 102 -9.55 -6.06 4.91
N TRP A 103 -10.01 -5.27 5.90
CA TRP A 103 -9.72 -3.83 5.92
C TRP A 103 -8.22 -3.63 6.11
N HIS A 104 -7.58 -2.96 5.16
CA HIS A 104 -6.14 -2.73 5.22
C HIS A 104 -5.72 -1.38 4.63
N SER A 105 -4.53 -0.99 5.00
CA SER A 105 -3.82 0.13 4.39
C SER A 105 -2.30 -0.10 4.47
N MET A 106 -1.55 0.77 3.82
CA MET A 106 -0.09 0.73 3.92
C MET A 106 0.47 2.13 4.12
N ILE A 107 1.53 2.24 4.92
CA ILE A 107 2.29 3.47 5.11
C ILE A 107 3.78 3.23 4.93
N SER A 108 4.47 4.24 4.42
CA SER A 108 5.93 4.23 4.31
C SER A 108 6.56 4.79 5.59
N LEU A 109 7.50 4.04 6.16
CA LEU A 109 8.30 4.45 7.32
C LEU A 109 9.68 4.99 6.92
N GLN A 110 10.06 4.85 5.64
CA GLN A 110 11.33 5.34 5.11
C GLN A 110 11.13 5.96 3.73
N SER A 111 11.85 7.05 3.43
CA SER A 111 11.81 7.67 2.10
C SER A 111 12.31 6.72 1.01
N SER A 112 11.75 6.85 -0.17
CA SER A 112 12.03 6.00 -1.34
C SER A 112 11.68 4.53 -1.15
N SER A 113 10.70 4.22 -0.31
CA SER A 113 10.19 2.85 -0.16
C SER A 113 9.46 2.41 -1.42
N VAL A 114 9.68 1.14 -1.81
CA VAL A 114 9.03 0.54 -2.97
C VAL A 114 8.62 -0.89 -2.64
N THR A 115 7.33 -1.20 -2.85
CA THR A 115 6.83 -2.57 -2.85
C THR A 115 6.59 -3.07 -4.28
N TYR A 116 6.66 -4.39 -4.45
CA TYR A 116 6.03 -5.09 -5.55
C TYR A 116 4.70 -5.63 -5.06
N GLU A 117 3.63 -5.23 -5.72
CA GLU A 117 2.28 -5.68 -5.43
C GLU A 117 1.80 -6.64 -6.51
N VAL A 118 1.19 -7.72 -6.07
CA VAL A 118 0.44 -8.67 -6.90
C VAL A 118 -0.98 -8.73 -6.38
N LYS A 119 -1.95 -8.51 -7.25
CA LYS A 119 -3.37 -8.50 -6.90
C LYS A 119 -4.19 -9.27 -7.90
N ASP A 120 -5.22 -9.97 -7.43
CA ASP A 120 -6.22 -10.58 -8.31
C ASP A 120 -6.90 -9.51 -9.18
N GLY A 121 -6.98 -9.76 -10.48
CA GLY A 121 -7.72 -8.95 -11.43
C GLY A 121 -9.11 -9.57 -11.75
N PRO A 122 -9.83 -8.99 -12.69
CA PRO A 122 -9.53 -7.73 -13.38
C PRO A 122 -9.66 -6.50 -12.48
N TYR A 123 -9.08 -5.38 -12.89
CA TYR A 123 -9.31 -4.09 -12.25
C TYR A 123 -10.54 -3.40 -12.86
N ASN A 124 -11.44 -2.94 -12.01
CA ASN A 124 -12.54 -2.07 -12.40
C ASN A 124 -12.68 -0.96 -11.34
N PRO A 125 -12.51 0.31 -11.71
CA PRO A 125 -12.52 1.41 -10.74
C PRO A 125 -13.81 1.52 -9.92
N SER A 126 -14.93 0.99 -10.42
CA SER A 126 -16.23 1.08 -9.74
C SER A 126 -16.41 0.09 -8.59
N ASP A 127 -15.64 -1.01 -8.58
CA ASP A 127 -15.81 -2.10 -7.60
C ASP A 127 -14.48 -2.67 -7.04
N ASP A 128 -13.34 -2.11 -7.48
CA ASP A 128 -12.03 -2.62 -7.03
C ASP A 128 -11.82 -2.43 -5.53
N LYS A 129 -12.34 -1.33 -4.95
CA LYS A 129 -12.12 -0.97 -3.55
C LYS A 129 -13.40 -0.52 -2.88
N ILE A 130 -13.67 -1.08 -1.72
CA ILE A 130 -14.62 -0.53 -0.76
C ILE A 130 -13.82 0.27 0.26
N PHE A 131 -14.02 1.58 0.32
CA PHE A 131 -13.33 2.43 1.27
C PHE A 131 -14.03 2.43 2.63
N ALA A 132 -13.23 2.38 3.69
CA ALA A 132 -13.76 2.44 5.04
C ALA A 132 -14.45 3.77 5.33
N SER A 133 -15.67 3.72 5.84
CA SER A 133 -16.45 4.91 6.18
C SER A 133 -15.91 5.65 7.42
N TRP A 134 -15.23 4.93 8.31
CA TRP A 134 -14.60 5.48 9.51
C TRP A 134 -13.25 6.14 9.23
N ALA A 135 -12.66 5.95 8.04
CA ALA A 135 -11.38 6.53 7.66
C ALA A 135 -11.58 7.85 6.90
N PRO A 136 -10.72 8.86 7.13
CA PRO A 136 -10.77 10.12 6.40
C PRO A 136 -10.72 9.91 4.89
N GLU A 137 -11.40 10.77 4.16
CA GLU A 137 -11.23 10.82 2.71
C GLU A 137 -9.84 11.34 2.35
N GLU A 138 -9.27 10.82 1.24
CA GLU A 138 -8.00 11.28 0.71
C GLU A 138 -8.08 12.78 0.34
N GLY A 139 -7.05 13.55 0.71
CA GLY A 139 -7.01 15.00 0.54
C GLY A 139 -7.74 15.78 1.64
N SER A 140 -8.37 15.11 2.60
CA SER A 140 -9.03 15.77 3.72
C SER A 140 -8.03 16.28 4.76
N LYS A 141 -8.45 17.27 5.57
CA LYS A 141 -7.63 17.82 6.67
C LYS A 141 -7.28 16.80 7.76
N ASN A 142 -8.04 15.70 7.82
CA ASN A 142 -7.91 14.69 8.88
C ASN A 142 -6.96 13.55 8.52
N GLU A 143 -6.50 13.44 7.26
CA GLU A 143 -5.61 12.34 6.85
C GLU A 143 -4.28 12.33 7.62
N LYS A 144 -3.71 13.53 7.89
CA LYS A 144 -2.48 13.63 8.66
C LYS A 144 -2.66 13.11 10.09
N VAL A 145 -3.74 13.51 10.75
CA VAL A 145 -4.07 13.05 12.12
C VAL A 145 -4.23 11.54 12.15
N PHE A 146 -4.85 10.96 11.11
CA PHE A 146 -5.04 9.52 10.99
C PHE A 146 -3.69 8.79 10.81
N ILE A 147 -2.80 9.31 9.95
CA ILE A 147 -1.44 8.78 9.78
C ILE A 147 -0.67 8.84 11.11
N ASP A 148 -0.70 9.99 11.80
CA ASP A 148 0.00 10.19 13.07
C ASP A 148 -0.51 9.20 14.15
N LYS A 149 -1.81 8.86 14.15
CA LYS A 149 -2.40 7.83 15.04
C LYS A 149 -1.80 6.45 14.73
N ILE A 150 -1.70 6.07 13.46
CA ILE A 150 -1.09 4.79 13.06
C ILE A 150 0.38 4.73 13.48
N LEU A 151 1.15 5.78 13.19
CA LEU A 151 2.56 5.85 13.56
C LEU A 151 2.76 5.74 15.07
N SER A 152 1.91 6.43 15.85
CA SER A 152 1.96 6.38 17.31
C SER A 152 1.60 4.99 17.86
N PHE A 153 0.74 4.24 17.17
CA PHE A 153 0.43 2.86 17.52
C PHE A 153 1.63 1.94 17.29
N ILE A 154 2.24 2.01 16.10
CA ILE A 154 3.40 1.20 15.73
C ILE A 154 4.57 1.43 16.70
N HIS A 155 4.89 2.70 17.03
CA HIS A 155 6.00 3.02 17.93
C HIS A 155 5.80 2.62 19.40
N LYS A 156 4.57 2.31 19.82
CA LYS A 156 4.32 1.83 21.19
C LYS A 156 4.52 0.34 21.36
N GLU A 157 4.44 -0.39 20.24
CA GLU A 157 4.58 -1.85 20.22
C GLU A 157 6.03 -2.30 19.93
N GLU A 158 6.93 -1.38 19.55
CA GLU A 158 8.38 -1.61 19.41
C GLU A 158 9.10 -1.45 20.75
#